data_97922b2effdadf229d4afa73ffef7ae9
#
_entry.id   97922b2effdadf229d4afa73ffef7ae9
#
_cell.length_a   1.000
_cell.length_b   1.000
_cell.length_c   1.000
_cell.angle_alpha   90.00
_cell.angle_beta   90.00
_cell.angle_gamma   90.00
#
_symmetry.space_group_name_H-M   'P 1'
#
loop_
_entity.id
_entity.type
_entity.pdbx_description
1 polymer ?
#
loop_
_entity_poly.entity_id
_entity_poly.type
_entity_poly.pdbx_seq_one_letter_code
_entity_poly.pdbx_strand_id
1 'polypeptide(L)'
;DGGPIDIDVATLSLSDGAEIRSRSGLVSVITGELDVGTGNGGDINIVATNNIAMTSGASISASSLGDGFAGNIAIDAGQELNMTDSSISTQATVSDGGNIDIQAVKLIYLDQSEITTSVESGVGGGGNIDIDPDFVILKSSSILANAFGGPGGNINIIAGNFIATPDSVVDASSALGIDGTVNISSPDEEVSEDLAVLPDNFLDVTSLISERCGTPAGGSSLVDAGPGGLTIDPDGYLPSYATATDLDYEEEKEGESNAVSGNQWWSPYQSSLQIAQLTCSR
;
A
#
# COMPACT_ATOMS: atom_id res chain seq x y z
N ASP A 1 -29.89 -20.97 -11.70
CA ASP A 1 -28.44 -20.88 -11.44
C ASP A 1 -27.85 -19.75 -12.27
N GLY A 2 -26.85 -19.08 -11.76
CA GLY A 2 -25.96 -18.22 -12.50
C GLY A 2 -25.13 -19.05 -13.48
N GLY A 3 -24.79 -18.51 -14.65
CA GLY A 3 -23.86 -19.16 -15.57
C GLY A 3 -22.40 -18.90 -15.19
N PRO A 4 -21.49 -19.84 -15.41
CA PRO A 4 -20.08 -19.59 -15.20
C PRO A 4 -19.56 -18.52 -16.18
N ILE A 5 -18.56 -17.75 -15.73
CA ILE A 5 -17.88 -16.74 -16.53
C ILE A 5 -16.39 -17.07 -16.55
N ASP A 6 -15.85 -17.29 -17.72
CA ASP A 6 -14.40 -17.54 -17.93
C ASP A 6 -13.82 -16.43 -18.80
N ILE A 7 -12.79 -15.76 -18.31
CA ILE A 7 -12.10 -14.65 -18.99
C ILE A 7 -10.61 -14.96 -19.02
N ASP A 8 -10.03 -15.01 -20.22
CA ASP A 8 -8.61 -15.20 -20.46
C ASP A 8 -8.10 -14.05 -21.33
N VAL A 9 -7.25 -13.20 -20.75
CA VAL A 9 -6.81 -11.95 -21.39
C VAL A 9 -5.35 -11.63 -21.04
N ALA A 10 -4.74 -10.73 -21.80
CA ALA A 10 -3.43 -10.21 -21.44
C ALA A 10 -3.53 -9.19 -20.29
N THR A 11 -4.51 -8.32 -20.35
CA THR A 11 -4.77 -7.28 -19.35
C THR A 11 -6.27 -7.04 -19.26
N LEU A 12 -6.80 -6.95 -18.06
CA LEU A 12 -8.18 -6.59 -17.78
C LEU A 12 -8.23 -5.20 -17.15
N SER A 13 -9.07 -4.33 -17.69
CA SER A 13 -9.36 -3.03 -17.11
C SER A 13 -10.86 -2.83 -16.97
N LEU A 14 -11.31 -2.61 -15.76
CA LEU A 14 -12.69 -2.29 -15.42
C LEU A 14 -12.74 -0.90 -14.79
N SER A 15 -13.62 -0.03 -15.28
CA SER A 15 -13.75 1.34 -14.77
C SER A 15 -15.20 1.83 -14.88
N ASP A 16 -15.48 2.94 -14.21
CA ASP A 16 -16.74 3.67 -14.33
C ASP A 16 -17.98 2.82 -14.02
N GLY A 17 -17.91 2.02 -12.96
CA GLY A 17 -18.99 1.14 -12.55
C GLY A 17 -19.16 -0.10 -13.43
N ALA A 18 -18.14 -0.50 -14.19
CA ALA A 18 -18.18 -1.73 -14.97
C ALA A 18 -18.34 -2.96 -14.07
N GLU A 19 -19.21 -3.91 -14.47
CA GLU A 19 -19.51 -5.09 -13.68
C GLU A 19 -19.24 -6.38 -14.46
N ILE A 20 -18.54 -7.33 -13.79
CA ILE A 20 -18.53 -8.74 -14.16
C ILE A 20 -19.36 -9.47 -13.12
N ARG A 21 -20.52 -9.99 -13.50
CA ARG A 21 -21.44 -10.56 -12.53
C ARG A 21 -22.05 -11.88 -12.98
N SER A 22 -21.97 -12.89 -12.11
CA SER A 22 -22.74 -14.11 -12.22
C SER A 22 -23.68 -14.21 -11.04
N ARG A 23 -24.98 -14.19 -11.30
CA ARG A 23 -26.01 -14.14 -10.24
C ARG A 23 -27.15 -15.11 -10.49
N SER A 24 -27.61 -15.79 -9.45
CA SER A 24 -28.91 -16.45 -9.44
C SER A 24 -29.96 -15.54 -8.79
N GLY A 25 -31.22 -15.71 -9.22
CA GLY A 25 -32.33 -14.84 -8.82
C GLY A 25 -32.41 -13.58 -9.69
N LEU A 26 -33.62 -13.14 -9.96
CA LEU A 26 -33.91 -11.97 -10.76
C LEU A 26 -34.80 -10.99 -9.99
N VAL A 27 -34.49 -9.71 -10.12
CA VAL A 27 -35.47 -8.67 -9.77
C VAL A 27 -36.38 -8.49 -10.99
N SER A 28 -37.67 -8.81 -10.85
CA SER A 28 -38.63 -8.57 -11.92
C SER A 28 -38.71 -7.07 -12.19
N VAL A 29 -38.33 -6.67 -13.39
CA VAL A 29 -38.41 -5.25 -13.82
C VAL A 29 -39.86 -4.77 -13.98
N ILE A 30 -40.84 -5.69 -13.97
CA ILE A 30 -42.26 -5.36 -14.14
C ILE A 30 -42.95 -5.17 -12.79
N THR A 31 -42.68 -6.03 -11.81
CA THR A 31 -43.31 -6.00 -10.50
C THR A 31 -42.43 -5.44 -9.40
N GLY A 32 -41.13 -5.35 -9.62
CA GLY A 32 -40.14 -5.00 -8.58
C GLY A 32 -39.97 -6.09 -7.52
N GLU A 33 -40.63 -7.25 -7.68
CA GLU A 33 -40.50 -8.37 -6.79
C GLU A 33 -39.21 -9.14 -7.11
N LEU A 34 -38.51 -9.57 -6.06
CA LEU A 34 -37.42 -10.53 -6.14
C LEU A 34 -38.01 -11.91 -6.46
N ASP A 35 -37.70 -12.43 -7.64
CA ASP A 35 -37.86 -13.85 -7.91
C ASP A 35 -36.66 -14.57 -7.31
N VAL A 36 -36.73 -14.85 -6.03
CA VAL A 36 -35.71 -15.56 -5.27
C VAL A 36 -35.74 -17.04 -5.70
N GLY A 37 -35.00 -17.33 -6.76
CA GLY A 37 -34.79 -18.72 -7.20
C GLY A 37 -33.99 -19.51 -6.14
N THR A 38 -34.10 -20.84 -6.21
CA THR A 38 -33.27 -21.75 -5.40
C THR A 38 -31.91 -22.06 -6.05
N GLY A 39 -31.56 -21.33 -7.09
CA GLY A 39 -30.38 -21.58 -7.88
C GLY A 39 -29.12 -21.01 -7.26
N ASN A 40 -27.97 -21.63 -7.56
CA ASN A 40 -26.66 -21.17 -7.13
C ASN A 40 -26.16 -20.01 -8.01
N GLY A 41 -25.32 -19.13 -7.45
CA GLY A 41 -24.48 -18.24 -8.22
C GLY A 41 -23.52 -19.04 -9.11
N GLY A 42 -23.16 -18.53 -10.27
CA GLY A 42 -22.17 -19.19 -11.12
C GLY A 42 -20.77 -18.73 -10.76
N ASP A 43 -19.80 -19.60 -11.00
CA ASP A 43 -18.40 -19.29 -10.74
C ASP A 43 -17.87 -18.27 -11.74
N ILE A 44 -16.89 -17.48 -11.32
CA ILE A 44 -16.17 -16.51 -12.16
C ILE A 44 -14.69 -16.87 -12.10
N ASN A 45 -14.09 -17.10 -13.26
CA ASN A 45 -12.68 -17.39 -13.40
C ASN A 45 -12.04 -16.37 -14.34
N ILE A 46 -11.03 -15.66 -13.85
CA ILE A 46 -10.34 -14.61 -14.60
C ILE A 46 -8.85 -14.89 -14.58
N VAL A 47 -8.27 -15.04 -15.76
CA VAL A 47 -6.83 -15.20 -15.94
C VAL A 47 -6.29 -14.05 -16.78
N ALA A 48 -5.41 -13.25 -16.19
CA ALA A 48 -4.70 -12.18 -16.88
C ALA A 48 -3.20 -12.46 -16.86
N THR A 49 -2.57 -12.47 -18.02
CA THR A 49 -1.11 -12.72 -18.10
C THR A 49 -0.26 -11.57 -17.57
N ASN A 50 -0.80 -10.36 -17.58
CA ASN A 50 -0.07 -9.16 -17.14
C ASN A 50 -0.68 -8.57 -15.87
N ASN A 51 -1.77 -7.80 -16.00
CA ASN A 51 -2.33 -7.04 -14.89
C ASN A 51 -3.85 -6.99 -14.95
N ILE A 52 -4.45 -6.84 -13.77
CA ILE A 52 -5.85 -6.47 -13.61
C ILE A 52 -5.93 -5.12 -12.91
N ALA A 53 -6.70 -4.20 -13.49
CA ALA A 53 -6.97 -2.89 -12.91
C ALA A 53 -8.48 -2.67 -12.79
N MET A 54 -8.94 -2.31 -11.59
CA MET A 54 -10.33 -1.99 -11.29
C MET A 54 -10.40 -0.62 -10.64
N THR A 55 -11.25 0.27 -11.19
CA THR A 55 -11.33 1.65 -10.69
C THR A 55 -12.76 2.18 -10.74
N SER A 56 -13.03 3.22 -9.94
CA SER A 56 -14.25 4.04 -10.06
C SER A 56 -15.54 3.23 -10.00
N GLY A 57 -15.72 2.46 -8.95
CA GLY A 57 -16.94 1.67 -8.71
C GLY A 57 -17.01 0.38 -9.50
N ALA A 58 -15.91 -0.09 -10.08
CA ALA A 58 -15.90 -1.36 -10.79
C ALA A 58 -16.13 -2.54 -9.84
N SER A 59 -16.84 -3.59 -10.31
CA SER A 59 -17.13 -4.73 -9.46
C SER A 59 -17.07 -6.08 -10.15
N ILE A 60 -16.64 -7.10 -9.40
CA ILE A 60 -16.71 -8.52 -9.78
C ILE A 60 -17.57 -9.22 -8.73
N SER A 61 -18.67 -9.85 -9.13
CA SER A 61 -19.60 -10.44 -8.16
C SER A 61 -20.18 -11.78 -8.61
N ALA A 62 -20.08 -12.78 -7.71
CA ALA A 62 -20.72 -14.08 -7.86
C ALA A 62 -21.73 -14.29 -6.73
N SER A 63 -23.02 -14.04 -6.97
CA SER A 63 -24.00 -13.94 -5.88
C SER A 63 -25.22 -14.84 -6.07
N SER A 64 -25.83 -15.27 -4.95
CA SER A 64 -27.14 -15.89 -4.92
C SER A 64 -28.10 -15.06 -4.07
N LEU A 65 -29.22 -14.65 -4.67
CA LEU A 65 -30.28 -13.88 -3.97
C LEU A 65 -31.33 -14.75 -3.31
N GLY A 66 -31.26 -16.06 -3.44
CA GLY A 66 -32.22 -17.03 -2.88
C GLY A 66 -31.56 -18.01 -1.94
N ASP A 67 -32.13 -19.22 -1.92
CA ASP A 67 -31.67 -20.31 -1.05
C ASP A 67 -30.42 -21.05 -1.59
N GLY A 68 -29.88 -20.64 -2.75
CA GLY A 68 -28.70 -21.26 -3.34
C GLY A 68 -27.39 -20.70 -2.77
N PHE A 69 -26.30 -21.41 -3.03
CA PHE A 69 -24.95 -21.00 -2.68
C PHE A 69 -24.46 -19.84 -3.57
N ALA A 70 -23.64 -18.98 -3.07
CA ALA A 70 -22.89 -18.07 -3.94
C ALA A 70 -21.91 -18.84 -4.83
N GLY A 71 -21.53 -18.27 -5.98
CA GLY A 71 -20.47 -18.81 -6.82
C GLY A 71 -19.09 -18.46 -6.28
N ASN A 72 -18.07 -19.18 -6.73
CA ASN A 72 -16.68 -18.89 -6.39
C ASN A 72 -16.09 -17.88 -7.38
N ILE A 73 -15.09 -17.13 -6.92
CA ILE A 73 -14.31 -16.24 -7.76
C ILE A 73 -12.84 -16.66 -7.70
N ALA A 74 -12.27 -16.98 -8.84
CA ALA A 74 -10.83 -17.26 -8.98
C ALA A 74 -10.20 -16.23 -9.90
N ILE A 75 -9.16 -15.56 -9.43
CA ILE A 75 -8.46 -14.51 -10.16
C ILE A 75 -6.96 -14.79 -10.17
N ASP A 76 -6.40 -15.01 -11.34
CA ASP A 76 -4.97 -14.94 -11.59
C ASP A 76 -4.68 -13.60 -12.30
N ALA A 77 -4.12 -12.67 -11.56
CA ALA A 77 -3.87 -11.32 -12.04
C ALA A 77 -2.50 -11.17 -12.75
N GLY A 78 -1.80 -12.28 -12.97
CA GLY A 78 -0.46 -12.24 -13.56
C GLY A 78 0.53 -11.51 -12.67
N GLN A 79 0.91 -10.29 -13.03
CA GLN A 79 1.88 -9.54 -12.23
C GLN A 79 1.24 -8.78 -11.08
N GLU A 80 0.12 -8.09 -11.34
CA GLU A 80 -0.45 -7.14 -10.38
C GLU A 80 -1.98 -7.07 -10.46
N LEU A 81 -2.61 -6.99 -9.29
CA LEU A 81 -4.00 -6.58 -9.13
C LEU A 81 -4.03 -5.20 -8.46
N ASN A 82 -4.57 -4.22 -9.16
CA ASN A 82 -4.76 -2.87 -8.64
C ASN A 82 -6.25 -2.55 -8.56
N MET A 83 -6.74 -2.26 -7.36
CA MET A 83 -8.12 -1.89 -7.09
C MET A 83 -8.17 -0.51 -6.45
N THR A 84 -8.98 0.39 -7.00
CA THR A 84 -9.25 1.70 -6.43
C THR A 84 -10.75 1.97 -6.50
N ASP A 85 -11.37 2.24 -5.35
CA ASP A 85 -12.82 2.45 -5.25
C ASP A 85 -13.60 1.33 -5.98
N SER A 86 -13.31 0.07 -5.64
CA SER A 86 -13.79 -1.09 -6.39
C SER A 86 -14.06 -2.28 -5.46
N SER A 87 -14.79 -3.29 -5.94
CA SER A 87 -15.16 -4.43 -5.10
C SER A 87 -15.08 -5.78 -5.81
N ILE A 88 -14.71 -6.81 -5.05
CA ILE A 88 -14.82 -8.22 -5.43
C ILE A 88 -15.66 -8.91 -4.35
N SER A 89 -16.77 -9.54 -4.74
CA SER A 89 -17.69 -10.10 -3.75
C SER A 89 -18.31 -11.44 -4.16
N THR A 90 -18.42 -12.34 -3.18
CA THR A 90 -19.30 -13.51 -3.26
C THR A 90 -20.34 -13.40 -2.15
N GLN A 91 -21.59 -13.22 -2.52
CA GLN A 91 -22.67 -12.98 -1.56
C GLN A 91 -23.76 -14.02 -1.70
N ALA A 92 -24.12 -14.65 -0.59
CA ALA A 92 -25.32 -15.48 -0.48
C ALA A 92 -26.31 -14.87 0.51
N THR A 93 -27.60 -15.01 0.23
CA THR A 93 -28.63 -14.52 1.15
C THR A 93 -28.83 -15.46 2.33
N VAL A 94 -28.89 -16.78 2.10
CA VAL A 94 -29.24 -17.77 3.12
C VAL A 94 -28.21 -18.88 3.27
N SER A 95 -27.69 -19.39 2.15
CA SER A 95 -26.74 -20.51 2.10
C SER A 95 -25.27 -20.02 2.21
N ASP A 96 -24.33 -20.94 2.06
CA ASP A 96 -22.92 -20.61 2.20
C ASP A 96 -22.46 -19.58 1.15
N GLY A 97 -21.62 -18.68 1.57
CA GLY A 97 -20.86 -17.76 0.71
C GLY A 97 -19.90 -18.53 -0.20
N GLY A 98 -19.60 -17.97 -1.37
CA GLY A 98 -18.58 -18.53 -2.26
C GLY A 98 -17.16 -18.19 -1.79
N ASN A 99 -16.18 -18.94 -2.26
CA ASN A 99 -14.80 -18.67 -1.97
C ASN A 99 -14.22 -17.65 -2.96
N ILE A 100 -13.23 -16.91 -2.52
CA ILE A 100 -12.44 -16.00 -3.35
C ILE A 100 -10.98 -16.43 -3.28
N ASP A 101 -10.38 -16.75 -4.43
CA ASP A 101 -8.95 -17.04 -4.58
C ASP A 101 -8.33 -15.99 -5.50
N ILE A 102 -7.31 -15.27 -5.01
CA ILE A 102 -6.63 -14.21 -5.75
C ILE A 102 -5.14 -14.45 -5.72
N GLN A 103 -4.55 -14.61 -6.89
CA GLN A 103 -3.14 -14.80 -7.09
C GLN A 103 -2.55 -13.68 -7.94
N ALA A 104 -1.38 -13.21 -7.58
CA ALA A 104 -0.56 -12.30 -8.36
C ALA A 104 0.92 -12.55 -8.06
N VAL A 105 1.78 -12.37 -9.06
CA VAL A 105 3.22 -12.62 -8.83
C VAL A 105 3.83 -11.56 -7.91
N LYS A 106 3.46 -10.29 -8.09
CA LYS A 106 4.14 -9.19 -7.39
C LYS A 106 3.27 -8.45 -6.38
N LEU A 107 2.12 -7.96 -6.80
CA LEU A 107 1.40 -6.96 -6.00
C LEU A 107 -0.10 -7.15 -6.06
N ILE A 108 -0.72 -7.10 -4.89
CA ILE A 108 -2.15 -6.83 -4.73
C ILE A 108 -2.28 -5.51 -3.97
N TYR A 109 -2.79 -4.49 -4.66
CA TYR A 109 -3.00 -3.15 -4.12
C TYR A 109 -4.47 -2.80 -4.06
N LEU A 110 -4.95 -2.50 -2.87
CA LEU A 110 -6.31 -2.07 -2.61
C LEU A 110 -6.30 -0.65 -2.02
N ASP A 111 -6.99 0.29 -2.68
CA ASP A 111 -7.23 1.64 -2.19
C ASP A 111 -8.73 1.91 -2.16
N GLN A 112 -9.29 2.18 -1.00
CA GLN A 112 -10.72 2.39 -0.80
C GLN A 112 -11.58 1.26 -1.41
N SER A 113 -11.08 0.03 -1.35
CA SER A 113 -11.65 -1.12 -2.04
C SER A 113 -12.00 -2.24 -1.09
N GLU A 114 -12.86 -3.15 -1.53
CA GLU A 114 -13.37 -4.23 -0.70
C GLU A 114 -13.28 -5.58 -1.40
N ILE A 115 -12.80 -6.60 -0.65
CA ILE A 115 -12.91 -8.02 -1.02
C ILE A 115 -13.75 -8.68 0.06
N THR A 116 -14.92 -9.25 -0.32
CA THR A 116 -15.82 -9.80 0.68
C THR A 116 -16.49 -11.11 0.26
N THR A 117 -16.53 -12.04 1.21
CA THR A 117 -17.41 -13.21 1.15
C THR A 117 -18.42 -13.06 2.28
N SER A 118 -19.68 -12.87 1.96
CA SER A 118 -20.69 -12.61 3.00
C SER A 118 -21.94 -13.45 2.87
N VAL A 119 -22.51 -13.78 4.02
CA VAL A 119 -23.84 -14.38 4.12
C VAL A 119 -24.73 -13.46 4.95
N GLU A 120 -25.80 -12.94 4.33
CA GLU A 120 -26.67 -11.92 4.95
C GLU A 120 -27.59 -12.48 6.02
N SER A 121 -28.05 -13.72 5.87
CA SER A 121 -29.01 -14.32 6.77
C SER A 121 -28.89 -15.85 6.75
N GLY A 122 -29.62 -16.55 7.65
CA GLY A 122 -29.59 -17.99 7.69
C GLY A 122 -28.43 -18.57 8.46
N VAL A 123 -28.14 -19.84 8.19
CA VAL A 123 -27.10 -20.62 8.89
C VAL A 123 -25.91 -20.95 8.00
N GLY A 124 -25.87 -20.38 6.81
CA GLY A 124 -24.74 -20.53 5.87
C GLY A 124 -23.46 -19.93 6.44
N GLY A 125 -22.35 -20.59 6.17
CA GLY A 125 -21.01 -20.10 6.53
C GLY A 125 -20.50 -19.04 5.56
N GLY A 126 -19.68 -18.13 6.03
CA GLY A 126 -18.88 -17.24 5.21
C GLY A 126 -17.96 -18.06 4.31
N GLY A 127 -17.71 -17.60 3.08
CA GLY A 127 -16.73 -18.23 2.19
C GLY A 127 -15.30 -17.92 2.65
N ASN A 128 -14.36 -18.69 2.13
CA ASN A 128 -12.96 -18.44 2.43
C ASN A 128 -12.33 -17.45 1.42
N ILE A 129 -11.33 -16.72 1.87
CA ILE A 129 -10.53 -15.82 1.04
C ILE A 129 -9.08 -16.24 1.12
N ASP A 130 -8.50 -16.59 -0.02
CA ASP A 130 -7.09 -16.93 -0.16
C ASP A 130 -6.39 -15.90 -1.07
N ILE A 131 -5.27 -15.34 -0.61
CA ILE A 131 -4.53 -14.26 -1.29
C ILE A 131 -3.03 -14.60 -1.25
N ASP A 132 -2.38 -14.64 -2.43
CA ASP A 132 -0.97 -15.05 -2.55
C ASP A 132 -0.19 -14.19 -3.57
N PRO A 133 0.44 -13.07 -3.16
CA PRO A 133 1.42 -12.30 -3.92
C PRO A 133 2.73 -12.10 -3.15
N ASP A 134 3.74 -11.47 -3.80
CA ASP A 134 4.91 -10.96 -3.07
C ASP A 134 4.54 -9.83 -2.11
N PHE A 135 3.64 -8.91 -2.52
CA PHE A 135 3.24 -7.76 -1.72
C PHE A 135 1.72 -7.62 -1.65
N VAL A 136 1.20 -7.38 -0.45
CA VAL A 136 -0.18 -6.93 -0.21
C VAL A 136 -0.15 -5.54 0.41
N ILE A 137 -0.86 -4.59 -0.19
CA ILE A 137 -1.00 -3.24 0.33
C ILE A 137 -2.48 -2.90 0.44
N LEU A 138 -2.93 -2.64 1.67
CA LEU A 138 -4.29 -2.19 1.97
C LEU A 138 -4.25 -0.73 2.41
N LYS A 139 -4.99 0.12 1.71
CA LYS A 139 -5.15 1.52 2.06
C LYS A 139 -6.64 1.85 2.16
N SER A 140 -7.12 2.14 3.36
CA SER A 140 -8.54 2.39 3.64
C SER A 140 -9.46 1.32 3.03
N SER A 141 -9.06 0.06 3.13
CA SER A 141 -9.68 -1.05 2.41
C SER A 141 -10.06 -2.19 3.33
N SER A 142 -10.95 -3.07 2.89
CA SER A 142 -11.43 -4.17 3.71
C SER A 142 -11.36 -5.52 3.00
N ILE A 143 -11.00 -6.57 3.78
CA ILE A 143 -11.07 -7.97 3.39
C ILE A 143 -11.96 -8.68 4.43
N LEU A 144 -13.13 -9.13 4.02
CA LEU A 144 -14.16 -9.61 4.95
C LEU A 144 -14.66 -11.00 4.57
N ALA A 145 -14.66 -11.92 5.52
CA ALA A 145 -15.22 -13.27 5.36
C ALA A 145 -16.32 -13.53 6.40
N ASN A 146 -17.36 -12.72 6.37
CA ASN A 146 -18.35 -12.64 7.44
C ASN A 146 -19.57 -13.54 7.21
N ALA A 147 -20.16 -14.01 8.31
CA ALA A 147 -21.44 -14.73 8.30
C ALA A 147 -22.44 -14.14 9.29
N PHE A 148 -23.73 -14.35 9.06
CA PHE A 148 -24.76 -13.94 10.01
C PHE A 148 -25.03 -15.03 11.08
N GLY A 149 -25.45 -16.21 10.68
CA GLY A 149 -25.83 -17.27 11.62
C GLY A 149 -24.96 -18.51 11.58
N GLY A 150 -24.24 -18.73 10.48
CA GLY A 150 -23.24 -19.78 10.35
C GLY A 150 -21.84 -19.34 10.82
N PRO A 151 -20.85 -20.21 10.67
CA PRO A 151 -19.47 -19.84 10.99
C PRO A 151 -18.96 -18.77 10.01
N GLY A 152 -18.14 -17.85 10.50
CA GLY A 152 -17.33 -16.97 9.66
C GLY A 152 -16.39 -17.78 8.76
N GLY A 153 -16.01 -17.24 7.62
CA GLY A 153 -15.04 -17.86 6.72
C GLY A 153 -13.61 -17.74 7.22
N ASN A 154 -12.69 -18.35 6.51
CA ASN A 154 -11.28 -18.18 6.83
C ASN A 154 -10.63 -17.24 5.82
N ILE A 155 -9.77 -16.35 6.30
CA ILE A 155 -8.94 -15.49 5.46
C ILE A 155 -7.51 -15.95 5.62
N ASN A 156 -6.88 -16.30 4.51
CA ASN A 156 -5.49 -16.71 4.47
C ASN A 156 -4.73 -15.83 3.47
N ILE A 157 -3.79 -15.04 3.97
CA ILE A 157 -2.94 -14.17 3.16
C ILE A 157 -1.51 -14.65 3.30
N ILE A 158 -0.92 -15.10 2.20
CA ILE A 158 0.47 -15.52 2.12
C ILE A 158 1.20 -14.48 1.27
N ALA A 159 1.99 -13.61 1.89
CA ALA A 159 2.68 -12.55 1.17
C ALA A 159 4.12 -12.41 1.63
N GLY A 160 5.01 -12.01 0.74
CA GLY A 160 6.36 -11.60 1.14
C GLY A 160 6.33 -10.38 2.09
N ASN A 161 5.40 -9.46 1.85
CA ASN A 161 5.16 -8.29 2.71
C ASN A 161 3.67 -7.94 2.75
N PHE A 162 3.16 -7.69 3.95
CA PHE A 162 1.80 -7.21 4.18
C PHE A 162 1.82 -5.82 4.83
N ILE A 163 1.23 -4.84 4.18
CA ILE A 163 1.18 -3.45 4.64
C ILE A 163 -0.28 -3.00 4.64
N ALA A 164 -0.78 -2.55 5.79
CA ALA A 164 -2.14 -2.04 5.92
C ALA A 164 -2.14 -0.69 6.66
N THR A 165 -2.95 0.25 6.18
CA THR A 165 -3.21 1.49 6.92
C THR A 165 -4.09 1.20 8.14
N PRO A 166 -4.04 2.04 9.20
CA PRO A 166 -4.78 1.79 10.44
C PRO A 166 -6.31 1.73 10.29
N ASP A 167 -6.85 2.28 9.22
CA ASP A 167 -8.26 2.29 8.86
C ASP A 167 -8.66 1.12 7.95
N SER A 168 -7.71 0.26 7.57
CA SER A 168 -7.99 -0.97 6.85
C SER A 168 -8.41 -2.09 7.80
N VAL A 169 -9.28 -2.98 7.31
CA VAL A 169 -9.88 -4.04 8.13
C VAL A 169 -9.70 -5.39 7.46
N VAL A 170 -9.28 -6.40 8.22
CA VAL A 170 -9.32 -7.81 7.82
C VAL A 170 -10.11 -8.56 8.89
N ASP A 171 -11.29 -9.06 8.54
CA ASP A 171 -12.23 -9.63 9.51
C ASP A 171 -12.94 -10.87 8.99
N ALA A 172 -13.07 -11.88 9.85
CA ALA A 172 -13.72 -13.16 9.56
C ALA A 172 -14.78 -13.49 10.62
N SER A 173 -15.51 -12.50 11.10
CA SER A 173 -16.45 -12.66 12.20
C SER A 173 -17.79 -13.27 11.79
N SER A 174 -18.49 -13.80 12.77
CA SER A 174 -19.88 -14.22 12.65
C SER A 174 -20.75 -13.50 13.68
N ALA A 175 -21.91 -13.02 13.25
CA ALA A 175 -22.83 -12.33 14.16
C ALA A 175 -23.44 -13.23 15.22
N LEU A 176 -23.77 -14.49 14.89
CA LEU A 176 -24.42 -15.45 15.78
C LEU A 176 -23.70 -16.80 15.83
N GLY A 177 -22.81 -17.09 14.90
CA GLY A 177 -22.05 -18.33 14.80
C GLY A 177 -20.67 -18.23 15.48
N ILE A 178 -19.77 -19.07 15.03
CA ILE A 178 -18.38 -19.10 15.47
C ILE A 178 -17.58 -18.24 14.49
N ASP A 179 -16.75 -17.36 14.98
CA ASP A 179 -15.84 -16.59 14.13
C ASP A 179 -14.90 -17.52 13.35
N GLY A 180 -14.55 -17.10 12.14
CA GLY A 180 -13.53 -17.76 11.34
C GLY A 180 -12.12 -17.39 11.81
N THR A 181 -11.14 -17.75 11.00
CA THR A 181 -9.74 -17.48 11.31
C THR A 181 -9.14 -16.53 10.30
N VAL A 182 -8.33 -15.58 10.76
CA VAL A 182 -7.50 -14.74 9.92
C VAL A 182 -6.05 -15.17 10.12
N ASN A 183 -5.42 -15.61 9.05
CA ASN A 183 -4.02 -15.98 9.02
C ASN A 183 -3.29 -15.12 7.99
N ILE A 184 -2.38 -14.28 8.47
CA ILE A 184 -1.53 -13.45 7.62
C ILE A 184 -0.10 -13.93 7.81
N SER A 185 0.44 -14.57 6.78
CA SER A 185 1.79 -15.11 6.75
C SER A 185 2.65 -14.19 5.91
N SER A 186 3.47 -13.37 6.54
CA SER A 186 4.57 -12.66 5.90
C SER A 186 5.87 -13.09 6.55
N PRO A 187 6.99 -13.28 5.83
CA PRO A 187 8.26 -13.51 6.47
C PRO A 187 8.54 -12.33 7.40
N ASP A 188 8.52 -12.57 8.70
CA ASP A 188 9.09 -11.64 9.68
C ASP A 188 10.59 -11.54 9.36
N GLU A 189 11.00 -10.51 8.66
CA GLU A 189 12.37 -10.06 8.81
C GLU A 189 12.48 -9.58 10.25
N GLU A 190 12.96 -10.44 11.12
CA GLU A 190 13.35 -10.05 12.48
C GLU A 190 14.48 -9.01 12.37
N VAL A 191 14.09 -7.77 12.12
CA VAL A 191 15.00 -6.61 12.12
C VAL A 191 15.68 -6.44 13.48
N SER A 192 15.23 -7.20 14.50
CA SER A 192 15.76 -7.16 15.85
C SER A 192 17.12 -7.84 16.02
N GLU A 193 17.53 -8.77 15.14
CA GLU A 193 18.83 -9.42 15.27
C GLU A 193 19.98 -8.61 14.67
N ASP A 194 19.71 -7.70 13.74
CA ASP A 194 20.71 -6.83 13.10
C ASP A 194 20.73 -5.39 13.62
N LEU A 195 19.90 -5.04 14.59
CA LEU A 195 20.09 -3.81 15.34
C LEU A 195 21.36 -3.93 16.17
N ALA A 196 22.51 -3.67 15.55
CA ALA A 196 23.73 -3.44 16.29
C ALA A 196 23.42 -2.36 17.33
N VAL A 197 23.46 -2.74 18.61
CA VAL A 197 23.40 -1.76 19.70
C VAL A 197 24.46 -0.73 19.38
N LEU A 198 24.04 0.51 19.08
CA LEU A 198 24.99 1.60 18.94
C LEU A 198 25.86 1.57 20.20
N PRO A 199 27.19 1.51 20.09
CA PRO A 199 28.04 1.55 21.27
C PRO A 199 27.69 2.82 22.05
N ASP A 200 27.44 2.69 23.34
CA ASP A 200 27.17 3.79 24.27
C ASP A 200 28.30 4.83 24.32
N ASN A 201 29.39 4.56 23.65
CA ASN A 201 30.49 5.49 23.47
C ASN A 201 30.25 6.26 22.17
N PHE A 202 29.44 7.31 22.23
CA PHE A 202 29.58 8.39 21.27
C PHE A 202 31.05 8.83 21.30
N LEU A 203 31.70 8.84 20.14
CA LEU A 203 33.03 9.44 20.03
C LEU A 203 32.94 10.84 20.63
N ASP A 204 33.56 11.02 21.81
CA ASP A 204 33.65 12.32 22.44
C ASP A 204 34.43 13.22 21.48
N VAL A 205 33.71 14.11 20.82
CA VAL A 205 34.27 15.05 19.86
C VAL A 205 35.39 15.87 20.48
N THR A 206 35.36 16.07 21.82
CA THR A 206 36.40 16.74 22.57
C THR A 206 37.73 15.96 22.58
N SER A 207 37.69 14.64 22.46
CA SER A 207 38.88 13.80 22.37
C SER A 207 39.56 13.87 20.97
N LEU A 208 38.82 14.27 19.96
CA LEU A 208 39.31 14.44 18.58
C LEU A 208 39.87 15.84 18.30
N ILE A 209 39.57 16.80 19.19
CA ILE A 209 39.99 18.21 19.05
C ILE A 209 41.30 18.51 19.81
N SER A 210 41.89 17.51 20.49
CA SER A 210 42.94 17.78 21.50
C SER A 210 44.39 17.90 20.95
N GLU A 211 44.62 17.95 19.66
CA GLU A 211 46.01 18.22 19.21
C GLU A 211 46.09 19.48 18.38
N ARG A 212 46.67 20.47 19.03
CA ARG A 212 47.10 21.73 18.40
C ARG A 212 48.07 21.42 17.26
N CYS A 213 47.94 22.14 16.15
CA CYS A 213 48.97 22.17 15.10
C CYS A 213 50.33 22.44 15.72
N GLY A 214 51.23 21.46 15.77
CA GLY A 214 52.54 21.60 16.37
C GLY A 214 53.32 20.33 16.62
N THR A 215 52.69 19.15 16.55
CA THR A 215 53.43 17.89 16.64
C THR A 215 53.35 17.10 15.34
N PRO A 216 54.47 16.55 14.85
CA PRO A 216 54.50 15.84 13.57
C PRO A 216 54.00 14.41 13.71
N ALA A 217 52.71 14.23 13.74
CA ALA A 217 52.12 12.93 13.59
C ALA A 217 50.75 13.11 12.88
N GLY A 218 50.69 12.71 11.65
CA GLY A 218 49.63 12.86 10.68
C GLY A 218 48.22 12.48 11.19
N GLY A 219 47.55 13.44 11.73
CA GLY A 219 46.12 13.38 12.07
C GLY A 219 45.35 14.43 11.26
N SER A 220 44.25 14.03 10.67
CA SER A 220 43.30 14.96 10.06
C SER A 220 42.46 15.63 11.14
N SER A 221 42.36 16.96 11.13
CA SER A 221 41.45 17.70 12.01
C SER A 221 40.10 17.86 11.33
N LEU A 222 39.04 17.42 12.00
CA LEU A 222 37.66 17.70 11.58
C LEU A 222 37.19 18.94 12.35
N VAL A 223 36.88 20.01 11.64
CA VAL A 223 36.22 21.17 12.23
C VAL A 223 34.75 21.15 11.86
N ASP A 224 33.88 21.03 12.86
CA ASP A 224 32.44 21.20 12.69
C ASP A 224 32.15 22.71 12.69
N ALA A 225 31.82 23.24 11.53
CA ALA A 225 31.53 24.66 11.35
C ALA A 225 30.04 25.02 11.59
N GLY A 226 29.19 24.10 12.11
CA GLY A 226 27.80 24.38 12.42
C GLY A 226 27.03 25.18 11.35
N PRO A 227 25.75 25.48 11.52
CA PRO A 227 25.00 26.28 10.53
C PRO A 227 25.37 27.76 10.48
N GLY A 228 26.43 28.18 11.10
CA GLY A 228 26.87 29.56 11.20
C GLY A 228 28.30 29.88 10.74
N GLY A 229 28.98 28.94 10.04
CA GLY A 229 30.30 29.23 9.48
C GLY A 229 31.49 28.91 10.41
N LEU A 230 32.69 29.21 9.96
CA LEU A 230 33.95 28.92 10.64
C LEU A 230 34.06 29.63 11.98
N THR A 231 34.60 28.94 12.98
CA THR A 231 34.93 29.54 14.28
C THR A 231 35.88 30.72 14.11
N ILE A 232 35.69 31.74 14.95
CA ILE A 232 36.54 32.93 14.96
C ILE A 232 37.98 32.48 15.18
N ASP A 233 38.86 32.86 14.27
CA ASP A 233 40.31 32.74 14.42
C ASP A 233 40.75 33.56 15.64
N PRO A 234 41.64 33.05 16.52
CA PRO A 234 42.13 33.79 17.66
C PRO A 234 42.74 35.11 17.34
N ASP A 235 43.25 35.30 16.11
CA ASP A 235 43.92 36.52 15.67
C ASP A 235 43.11 37.38 14.68
N GLY A 236 41.86 37.05 14.39
CA GLY A 236 41.06 37.80 13.43
C GLY A 236 39.59 37.45 13.42
N TYR A 237 38.78 38.45 13.19
CA TYR A 237 37.37 38.30 12.88
C TYR A 237 37.25 37.97 11.39
N LEU A 238 36.96 36.72 11.06
CA LEU A 238 36.51 36.38 9.72
C LEU A 238 35.02 36.69 9.66
N PRO A 239 34.60 37.74 8.94
CA PRO A 239 33.20 37.95 8.67
C PRO A 239 32.72 36.76 7.87
N SER A 240 31.88 35.99 8.47
CA SER A 240 31.43 34.73 7.92
C SER A 240 30.54 34.98 6.76
N TYR A 241 30.51 35.91 5.99
CA TYR A 241 29.64 36.03 4.81
C TYR A 241 29.36 37.49 4.49
N ALA A 242 29.14 37.70 3.28
CA ALA A 242 28.20 38.71 2.84
C ALA A 242 26.87 38.44 3.54
N THR A 243 26.51 39.30 4.47
CA THR A 243 25.15 39.32 4.97
C THR A 243 24.24 39.64 3.78
N ALA A 244 23.03 39.13 3.76
CA ALA A 244 22.05 39.37 2.69
C ALA A 244 21.78 40.85 2.39
N THR A 245 22.38 41.77 3.14
CA THR A 245 22.34 43.21 2.94
C THR A 245 23.39 43.72 1.94
N ASP A 246 24.38 42.89 1.54
CA ASP A 246 25.37 43.26 0.52
C ASP A 246 25.01 42.79 -0.90
N LEU A 247 23.85 42.19 -1.05
CA LEU A 247 23.25 41.96 -2.35
C LEU A 247 22.42 43.21 -2.68
N ASP A 248 23.01 44.13 -3.41
CA ASP A 248 22.30 45.17 -4.13
C ASP A 248 21.28 44.50 -5.03
N TYR A 249 20.04 44.51 -4.61
CA TYR A 249 18.90 44.24 -5.49
C TYR A 249 18.83 45.41 -6.47
N GLU A 250 19.45 45.27 -7.62
CA GLU A 250 19.03 46.05 -8.75
C GLU A 250 17.63 45.66 -9.09
N GLU A 251 16.67 46.56 -8.84
CA GLU A 251 15.30 46.49 -9.36
C GLU A 251 15.40 46.49 -10.90
N GLU A 252 15.44 45.29 -11.48
CA GLU A 252 15.13 45.18 -12.92
C GLU A 252 13.61 45.36 -13.09
N LYS A 253 13.32 46.45 -13.77
CA LYS A 253 11.98 46.81 -14.25
C LYS A 253 11.34 45.68 -15.02
N GLU A 254 10.03 45.54 -14.79
CA GLU A 254 9.08 44.75 -15.55
C GLU A 254 9.35 44.78 -17.06
N GLY A 255 9.49 43.60 -17.63
CA GLY A 255 9.58 43.41 -19.08
C GLY A 255 9.48 41.93 -19.47
N GLU A 256 8.29 41.53 -19.86
CA GLU A 256 7.97 40.42 -20.74
C GLU A 256 8.18 38.96 -20.30
N SER A 257 7.02 38.35 -20.19
CA SER A 257 6.73 36.92 -20.15
C SER A 257 7.49 36.08 -21.18
N ASN A 258 8.15 35.04 -20.74
CA ASN A 258 8.25 33.82 -21.52
C ASN A 258 8.17 32.61 -20.58
N ALA A 259 7.10 31.85 -20.80
CA ALA A 259 6.85 30.59 -20.17
C ALA A 259 7.93 29.59 -20.55
N VAL A 260 8.66 29.07 -19.57
CA VAL A 260 9.41 27.83 -19.70
C VAL A 260 8.82 26.82 -18.73
N SER A 261 8.13 25.88 -19.29
CA SER A 261 7.71 24.63 -18.68
C SER A 261 8.95 23.84 -18.25
N GLY A 262 8.97 23.42 -17.00
CA GLY A 262 10.02 22.54 -16.48
C GLY A 262 9.84 22.26 -15.02
N ASN A 263 9.22 21.13 -14.70
CA ASN A 263 9.15 20.58 -13.36
C ASN A 263 10.53 20.40 -12.76
N GLN A 264 10.87 21.20 -11.76
CA GLN A 264 11.95 20.88 -10.83
C GLN A 264 11.52 21.27 -9.42
N TRP A 265 10.85 20.33 -8.75
CA TRP A 265 10.75 20.33 -7.29
C TRP A 265 11.96 19.57 -6.75
N TRP A 266 13.03 20.25 -6.43
CA TRP A 266 14.10 19.70 -5.58
C TRP A 266 14.42 20.64 -4.45
N SER A 267 14.29 20.09 -3.28
CA SER A 267 14.53 20.64 -1.96
C SER A 267 15.92 21.29 -1.83
N PRO A 268 16.05 22.43 -1.14
CA PRO A 268 17.35 23.07 -0.87
C PRO A 268 18.01 22.53 0.40
N TYR A 269 18.14 21.21 0.54
CA TYR A 269 18.96 20.61 1.58
C TYR A 269 19.97 19.65 0.95
N GLN A 270 20.95 20.22 0.23
CA GLN A 270 22.23 19.57 0.07
C GLN A 270 23.23 20.33 0.92
N SER A 271 23.48 19.82 2.13
CA SER A 271 24.67 20.15 2.88
C SER A 271 25.88 19.62 2.12
N SER A 272 26.55 20.46 1.36
CA SER A 272 27.85 20.12 0.78
C SER A 272 28.87 20.06 1.91
N LEU A 273 29.35 18.86 2.22
CA LEU A 273 30.55 18.68 3.03
C LEU A 273 31.75 19.22 2.24
N GLN A 274 32.21 20.40 2.55
CA GLN A 274 33.47 20.89 2.03
C GLN A 274 34.60 20.48 2.97
N ILE A 275 35.42 19.54 2.52
CA ILE A 275 36.66 19.18 3.20
C ILE A 275 37.69 20.28 2.84
N ALA A 276 37.94 21.17 3.78
CA ALA A 276 39.03 22.10 3.65
C ALA A 276 40.35 21.43 4.08
N GLN A 277 41.28 21.25 3.14
CA GLN A 277 42.65 20.87 3.47
C GLN A 277 43.39 22.11 3.95
N LEU A 278 43.62 22.20 5.24
CA LEU A 278 44.55 23.18 5.82
C LEU A 278 45.98 22.64 5.66
N THR A 279 46.74 23.20 4.74
CA THR A 279 48.20 23.04 4.70
C THR A 279 48.82 24.01 5.66
N CYS A 280 49.40 23.54 6.75
CA CYS A 280 50.24 24.35 7.59
C CYS A 280 51.56 24.62 6.84
N SER A 281 51.82 25.88 6.41
CA SER A 281 53.16 26.32 5.99
C SER A 281 53.94 26.76 7.21
N ARG A 282 55.24 26.40 7.22
CA ARG A 282 56.22 26.75 8.24
C ARG A 282 56.43 28.27 8.37
#